data_a1c88283da2c4e1c07f31ddaf2ba651f
#
_entry.id   a1c88283da2c4e1c07f31ddaf2ba651f
#
_cell.length_a   1.000
_cell.length_b   1.000
_cell.length_c   1.000
_cell.angle_alpha   90.00
_cell.angle_beta   90.00
_cell.angle_gamma   90.00
#
_symmetry.space_group_name_H-M   'P 1'
#
loop_
_entity.id
_entity.type
_entity.pdbx_description
1 polymer ?
#
loop_
_entity_poly.entity_id
_entity_poly.type
_entity_poly.pdbx_seq_one_letter_code
_entity_poly.pdbx_strand_id
1 'polypeptide(L)'
;QILDDHAERYRELKPWQYCGSVYKIAASGKQTGRAAGTWNTMEINCTGYHYQVRHNGILIVNATLDEFPELMERRLEGFLGFQNHSEEVWFHDVRVGLPLAP
;
A
#
# COMPACT_ATOMS: atom_id res chain seq x y z
N GLN A 1 2.91 -0.61 2.23
CA GLN A 1 2.91 -0.41 3.69
C GLN A 1 1.50 -0.49 4.26
N ILE A 2 1.30 -1.28 5.29
CA ILE A 2 0.04 -1.37 6.03
C ILE A 2 0.32 -1.03 7.49
N LEU A 3 -0.34 0.02 7.97
CA LEU A 3 -0.10 0.46 9.34
C LEU A 3 -1.18 1.45 9.76
N ASP A 4 -1.42 1.58 11.06
CA ASP A 4 -2.26 2.64 11.61
C ASP A 4 -1.45 3.93 11.70
N ASP A 5 -1.46 4.70 10.63
CA ASP A 5 -0.69 5.95 10.54
C ASP A 5 -1.31 7.12 11.31
N HIS A 6 -2.43 6.89 11.98
CA HIS A 6 -3.01 7.84 12.95
C HIS A 6 -2.54 7.57 14.39
N ALA A 7 -1.84 6.46 14.62
CA ALA A 7 -1.33 6.13 15.96
C ALA A 7 -0.31 7.18 16.42
N GLU A 8 -0.40 7.57 17.69
CA GLU A 8 0.45 8.62 18.22
C GLU A 8 1.94 8.33 18.08
N ARG A 9 2.35 7.07 18.22
CA ARG A 9 3.76 6.67 18.07
C ARG A 9 4.30 6.84 16.66
N TYR A 10 3.44 7.05 15.66
CA TYR A 10 3.82 7.25 14.25
C TYR A 10 3.71 8.71 13.80
N ARG A 11 3.92 9.66 14.71
CA ARG A 11 3.82 11.08 14.36
C ARG A 11 4.89 11.57 13.40
N GLU A 12 6.03 10.90 13.35
CA GLU A 12 7.19 11.34 12.58
C GLU A 12 7.52 10.38 11.44
N LEU A 13 6.49 9.93 10.73
CA LEU A 13 6.67 9.06 9.57
C LEU A 13 7.24 9.86 8.39
N LYS A 14 8.13 9.23 7.64
CA LYS A 14 8.51 9.73 6.33
C LYS A 14 7.33 9.56 5.35
N PRO A 15 7.24 10.38 4.29
CA PRO A 15 6.09 10.32 3.37
C PRO A 15 5.78 8.92 2.84
N TRP A 16 6.79 8.14 2.53
CA TRP A 16 6.63 6.79 1.98
C TRP A 16 6.41 5.70 3.03
N GLN A 17 6.25 6.07 4.30
CA GLN A 17 5.93 5.15 5.38
C GLN A 17 4.43 5.13 5.74
N TYR A 18 3.65 6.10 5.25
CA TYR A 18 2.20 6.11 5.50
C TYR A 18 1.51 4.91 4.86
N CYS A 19 0.37 4.53 5.43
CA CYS A 19 -0.39 3.37 4.97
C CYS A 19 -0.74 3.49 3.49
N GLY A 20 -0.50 2.42 2.75
CA GLY A 20 -0.73 2.35 1.31
C GLY A 20 0.46 2.72 0.45
N SER A 21 1.50 3.32 1.01
CA SER A 21 2.70 3.70 0.26
C SER A 21 3.42 2.48 -0.33
N VAL A 22 4.03 2.66 -1.49
CA VAL A 22 5.07 1.75 -1.98
C VAL A 22 6.34 2.12 -1.23
N TYR A 23 6.69 1.31 -0.26
CA TYR A 23 7.71 1.63 0.74
C TYR A 23 9.04 2.05 0.12
N LYS A 24 9.57 3.18 0.59
CA LYS A 24 10.80 3.82 0.10
C LYS A 24 10.75 4.34 -1.34
N ILE A 25 9.61 4.26 -2.01
CA ILE A 25 9.49 4.68 -3.41
C ILE A 25 8.40 5.72 -3.57
N ALA A 26 7.13 5.32 -3.47
CA ALA A 26 6.01 6.20 -3.74
C ALA A 26 5.18 6.44 -2.49
N ALA A 27 5.08 7.69 -2.08
CA ALA A 27 4.27 8.07 -0.94
C ALA A 27 2.78 7.99 -1.27
N SER A 28 1.98 7.52 -0.30
CA SER A 28 0.54 7.71 -0.36
C SER A 28 0.27 9.20 -0.12
N GLY A 29 -0.52 9.82 -0.96
CA GLY A 29 -0.77 11.26 -0.87
C GLY A 29 -1.70 11.67 0.27
N LYS A 30 -2.33 10.72 0.96
CA LYS A 30 -3.39 10.98 1.93
C LYS A 30 -3.45 9.92 3.01
N GLN A 31 -3.85 10.33 4.21
CA GLN A 31 -4.21 9.41 5.29
C GLN A 31 -5.69 9.07 5.15
N THR A 32 -5.98 7.91 4.59
CA THR A 32 -7.35 7.45 4.30
C THR A 32 -7.81 6.33 5.22
N GLY A 33 -6.98 5.91 6.16
CA GLY A 33 -7.31 4.87 7.11
C GLY A 33 -8.38 5.30 8.11
N ARG A 34 -9.19 4.33 8.52
CA ARG A 34 -10.15 4.51 9.61
C ARG A 34 -9.48 4.21 10.94
N ALA A 35 -10.15 4.58 12.03
CA ALA A 35 -9.63 4.34 13.38
C ALA A 35 -9.32 2.86 13.62
N ALA A 36 -8.31 2.60 14.45
CA ALA A 36 -7.98 1.25 14.90
C ALA A 36 -9.22 0.57 15.50
N GLY A 37 -9.35 -0.72 15.26
CA GLY A 37 -10.53 -1.49 15.68
C GLY A 37 -11.65 -1.54 14.66
N THR A 38 -11.52 -0.84 13.55
CA THR A 38 -12.47 -0.89 12.44
C THR A 38 -11.80 -1.49 11.21
N TRP A 39 -12.61 -2.10 10.34
CA TRP A 39 -12.10 -2.67 9.09
C TRP A 39 -11.78 -1.59 8.08
N ASN A 40 -10.66 -1.76 7.40
CA ASN A 40 -10.25 -0.97 6.25
C ASN A 40 -10.23 -1.87 5.02
N THR A 41 -10.40 -1.29 3.85
CA THR A 41 -10.24 -2.00 2.58
C THR A 41 -9.02 -1.49 1.85
N MET A 42 -8.31 -2.38 1.19
CA MET A 42 -7.18 -2.02 0.35
C MET A 42 -7.22 -2.82 -0.94
N GLU A 43 -7.09 -2.13 -2.05
CA GLU A 43 -6.96 -2.74 -3.37
C GLU A 43 -5.64 -2.31 -3.97
N ILE A 44 -4.86 -3.28 -4.40
CA ILE A 44 -3.56 -3.05 -5.03
C ILE A 44 -3.62 -3.64 -6.44
N ASN A 45 -3.45 -2.80 -7.44
CA ASN A 45 -3.42 -3.21 -8.83
C ASN A 45 -2.02 -3.02 -9.40
N CYS A 46 -1.39 -4.12 -9.79
CA CYS A 46 -0.04 -4.12 -10.35
C CYS A 46 -0.12 -4.59 -11.81
N THR A 47 0.18 -3.72 -12.75
CA THR A 47 0.27 -4.05 -14.17
C THR A 47 1.68 -3.73 -14.65
N GLY A 48 2.53 -4.76 -14.75
CA GLY A 48 3.95 -4.54 -14.97
C GLY A 48 4.55 -3.72 -13.84
N TYR A 49 5.14 -2.58 -14.17
CA TYR A 49 5.71 -1.66 -13.18
C TYR A 49 4.76 -0.51 -12.83
N HIS A 50 3.51 -0.60 -13.20
CA HIS A 50 2.49 0.39 -12.83
C HIS A 50 1.74 -0.09 -11.59
N TYR A 51 1.87 0.62 -10.50
CA TYR A 51 1.24 0.29 -9.21
C TYR A 51 0.18 1.31 -8.86
N GLN A 52 -1.03 0.82 -8.60
CA GLN A 52 -2.13 1.66 -8.13
C GLN A 52 -2.64 1.10 -6.81
N VAL A 53 -2.81 1.96 -5.83
CA VAL A 53 -3.34 1.57 -4.51
C VAL A 53 -4.56 2.40 -4.19
N ARG A 54 -5.66 1.71 -3.87
CA ARG A 54 -6.87 2.33 -3.33
C ARG A 54 -7.03 1.89 -1.89
N HIS A 55 -7.22 2.84 -1.01
CA HIS A 55 -7.44 2.61 0.40
C HIS A 55 -8.79 3.21 0.78
N ASN A 56 -9.70 2.36 1.27
CA ASN A 56 -11.10 2.73 1.53
C ASN A 56 -11.76 3.41 0.33
N GLY A 57 -11.49 2.88 -0.88
CA GLY A 57 -12.05 3.38 -2.13
C GLY A 57 -11.37 4.60 -2.74
N ILE A 58 -10.36 5.15 -2.08
CA ILE A 58 -9.65 6.35 -2.52
C ILE A 58 -8.33 5.98 -3.15
N LEU A 59 -8.07 6.43 -4.38
CA LEU A 59 -6.79 6.22 -5.05
C LEU A 59 -5.73 7.10 -4.35
N ILE A 60 -4.77 6.45 -3.70
CA ILE A 60 -3.73 7.14 -2.91
C ILE A 60 -2.34 6.98 -3.50
N VAL A 61 -2.13 5.99 -4.37
CA VAL A 61 -0.88 5.81 -5.10
C VAL A 61 -1.21 5.46 -6.54
N ASN A 62 -0.53 6.12 -7.46
CA ASN A 62 -0.55 5.81 -8.88
C ASN A 62 0.88 5.99 -9.40
N ALA A 63 1.69 4.96 -9.25
CA ALA A 63 3.13 5.02 -9.47
C ALA A 63 3.50 4.35 -10.79
N THR A 64 4.25 5.07 -11.62
CA THR A 64 4.74 4.61 -12.92
C THR A 64 6.26 4.68 -12.97
N LEU A 65 6.86 4.02 -13.96
CA LEU A 65 8.31 4.08 -14.18
C LEU A 65 8.78 5.49 -14.51
N ASP A 66 7.96 6.29 -15.17
CA ASP A 66 8.32 7.66 -15.54
C ASP A 66 8.56 8.52 -14.30
N GLU A 67 7.73 8.35 -13.28
CA GLU A 67 7.88 9.07 -12.02
C GLU A 67 8.90 8.41 -11.08
N PHE A 68 8.95 7.08 -11.07
CA PHE A 68 9.75 6.31 -10.13
C PHE A 68 10.57 5.25 -10.89
N PRO A 69 11.68 5.65 -11.54
CA PRO A 69 12.51 4.71 -12.31
C PRO A 69 13.04 3.54 -11.50
N GLU A 70 13.21 3.70 -10.20
CA GLU A 70 13.66 2.64 -9.29
C GLU A 70 12.70 1.47 -9.20
N LEU A 71 11.46 1.59 -9.67
CA LEU A 71 10.53 0.47 -9.77
C LEU A 71 11.04 -0.62 -10.70
N MET A 72 11.90 -0.27 -11.68
CA MET A 72 12.49 -1.24 -12.59
C MET A 72 13.35 -2.29 -11.87
N GLU A 73 13.82 -2.01 -10.67
CA GLU A 73 14.58 -2.95 -9.85
C GLU A 73 13.70 -4.00 -9.18
N ARG A 74 12.38 -3.84 -9.23
CA ARG A 74 11.44 -4.77 -8.61
C ARG A 74 11.18 -5.96 -9.54
N ARG A 75 11.00 -7.13 -8.93
CA ARG A 75 10.66 -8.33 -9.69
C ARG A 75 9.20 -8.28 -10.11
N LEU A 76 8.90 -8.80 -11.30
CA LEU A 76 7.53 -8.95 -11.80
C LEU A 76 6.91 -10.28 -11.38
N GLU A 77 7.72 -11.19 -10.83
CA GLU A 77 7.27 -12.49 -10.33
C GLU A 77 7.77 -12.69 -8.91
N GLY A 78 6.98 -13.33 -8.08
CA GLY A 78 7.36 -13.61 -6.71
C GLY A 78 6.19 -14.15 -5.89
N PHE A 79 6.43 -14.30 -4.61
CA PHE A 79 5.41 -14.71 -3.67
C PHE A 79 4.64 -13.50 -3.15
N LEU A 80 3.36 -13.71 -2.92
CA LEU A 80 2.50 -12.72 -2.25
C LEU A 80 2.38 -13.14 -0.78
N GLY A 81 2.54 -12.18 0.11
CA GLY A 81 2.40 -12.45 1.53
C GLY A 81 2.06 -11.20 2.34
N PHE A 82 1.73 -11.42 3.59
CA PHE A 82 1.49 -10.36 4.55
C PHE A 82 2.63 -10.31 5.56
N GLN A 83 3.09 -9.11 5.85
CA GLN A 83 4.14 -8.89 6.82
C GLN A 83 3.52 -8.59 8.19
N ASN A 84 4.13 -9.12 9.26
CA ASN A 84 3.73 -8.84 10.63
C ASN A 84 4.94 -8.39 11.44
N HIS A 85 4.80 -7.25 12.11
CA HIS A 85 5.82 -6.63 12.95
C HIS A 85 5.54 -6.76 14.44
N SER A 86 5.00 -7.86 14.89
CA SER A 86 4.66 -8.13 16.29
C SER A 86 3.38 -7.46 16.81
N GLU A 87 2.81 -6.53 16.07
CA GLU A 87 1.53 -5.95 16.42
C GLU A 87 0.39 -6.82 15.91
N GLU A 88 -0.74 -6.81 16.60
CA GLU A 88 -1.92 -7.55 16.15
C GLU A 88 -2.51 -6.90 14.91
N VAL A 89 -2.68 -7.70 13.85
CA VAL A 89 -3.30 -7.28 12.61
C VAL A 89 -4.16 -8.42 12.09
N TRP A 90 -5.33 -8.09 11.55
CA TRP A 90 -6.29 -9.06 11.06
C TRP A 90 -6.58 -8.79 9.59
N PHE A 91 -6.62 -9.87 8.81
CA PHE A 91 -6.95 -9.83 7.39
C PHE A 91 -8.14 -10.75 7.12
N HIS A 92 -9.08 -10.31 6.28
CA HIS A 92 -10.12 -11.18 5.77
C HIS A 92 -10.58 -10.72 4.39
N ASP A 93 -11.37 -11.55 3.71
CA ASP A 93 -11.80 -11.31 2.33
C ASP A 93 -10.63 -11.06 1.38
N VAL A 94 -9.54 -11.81 1.58
CA VAL A 94 -8.36 -11.71 0.73
C VAL A 94 -8.66 -12.33 -0.63
N ARG A 95 -8.49 -11.54 -1.68
CA ARG A 95 -8.74 -11.96 -3.06
C ARG A 95 -7.54 -11.60 -3.93
N VAL A 96 -7.21 -12.49 -4.85
CA VAL A 96 -6.16 -12.26 -5.84
C VAL A 96 -6.72 -12.60 -7.21
N GLY A 97 -6.47 -11.75 -8.17
CA GLY A 97 -6.94 -11.94 -9.53
C GLY A 97 -6.01 -11.31 -10.54
N LEU A 98 -6.40 -11.34 -11.81
CA LEU A 98 -5.65 -10.67 -12.86
C LEU A 98 -5.72 -9.15 -12.66
N PRO A 99 -4.65 -8.43 -13.04
CA PRO A 99 -4.65 -6.98 -12.91
C PRO A 99 -5.72 -6.36 -13.80
N LEU A 100 -6.34 -5.30 -13.27
CA LEU A 100 -7.27 -4.49 -14.02
C LEU A 100 -6.50 -3.52 -14.92
N ALA A 101 -7.14 -3.04 -15.98
CA ALA A 101 -6.55 -1.99 -16.80
C ALA A 101 -6.33 -0.74 -15.92
N PRO A 102 -5.14 -0.12 -16.00
CA PRO A 102 -4.84 1.08 -15.20
C PRO A 102 -5.73 2.26 -15.57
#